data_284ab0d02ec2aaa0434a06e17c7637cf
#
_entry.id   284ab0d02ec2aaa0434a06e17c7637cf
#
_cell.length_a   1.000
_cell.length_b   1.000
_cell.length_c   1.000
_cell.angle_alpha   90.00
_cell.angle_beta   90.00
_cell.angle_gamma   90.00
#
_symmetry.space_group_name_H-M   'P 1'
#
loop_
_entity.id
_entity.type
_entity.pdbx_description
1 polymer ?
#
loop_
_entity_poly.entity_id
_entity_poly.type
_entity_poly.pdbx_seq_one_letter_code
_entity_poly.pdbx_strand_id
1 'polypeptide(L)'
;MAELDKEVSQAAQDATPHAAPQVTPDGKLEGVAAAAQEATAALRALVDRVRPFVRVPAVPDVVPGAYDEVEGLKAPLLAADGAAALAEALAAAAGVATADRALGCVVGMCVGDAVGAPLEFSQCCDGGQEKGLRWVAATNSYPGGEVNNFGLKRGQWTDDASMGLALADSLLATGGFDGADARIRWHLWWARGYANAFKYDGDGSKRSVGLGGNISRSLGALEPGERPPPAYEAPREDAGNGSVMRLGAVPVRYFRDIQGLRRAAMGSSHATHPGNLAAECCRFLAAVCASAIAHDDAAEGYAIADRPAQWLEEYADAFSAAAYHADAPAPAKAMRLLLAGDADPAVRPKEQCWAWRSAQLPILATMDARGPRYNGYPNTAGYFGSFCMDAVAIALHCVHATTSFVDAVERCVNFRGDCDSTAAVCGQLAGAIYGRSAVPAPLLDQLRTWDRDEAALRALLLWDAAHGTSAKKESLKRPRDE
;
A
#
# COMPACT_ATOMS: atom_id res chain seq x y z
N MET A 1 -21.17 17.52 12.45
CA MET A 1 -20.53 16.83 11.30
C MET A 1 -20.28 17.79 10.14
N ALA A 2 -21.28 18.55 9.64
CA ALA A 2 -21.09 19.48 8.51
C ALA A 2 -20.20 20.71 8.81
N GLU A 3 -20.12 21.15 10.07
CA GLU A 3 -19.21 22.23 10.50
C GLU A 3 -17.77 21.73 10.70
N LEU A 4 -17.59 20.53 11.23
CA LEU A 4 -16.27 19.89 11.37
C LEU A 4 -15.64 19.61 9.99
N ASP A 5 -16.45 19.27 8.99
CA ASP A 5 -15.99 19.07 7.61
C ASP A 5 -15.56 20.37 6.93
N LYS A 6 -16.10 21.51 7.35
CA LYS A 6 -15.69 22.83 6.85
C LYS A 6 -14.37 23.31 7.47
N GLU A 7 -14.18 23.12 8.78
CA GLU A 7 -12.96 23.53 9.46
C GLU A 7 -11.76 22.66 9.03
N VAL A 8 -11.96 21.35 8.85
CA VAL A 8 -10.92 20.44 8.34
C VAL A 8 -10.60 20.72 6.87
N SER A 9 -11.61 21.13 6.07
CA SER A 9 -11.40 21.56 4.68
C SER A 9 -10.62 22.86 4.59
N GLN A 10 -10.86 23.79 5.51
CA GLN A 10 -10.17 25.08 5.56
C GLN A 10 -8.73 24.91 6.07
N ALA A 11 -8.52 24.13 7.16
CA ALA A 11 -7.19 23.82 7.68
C ALA A 11 -6.33 23.02 6.70
N ALA A 12 -6.93 22.14 5.88
CA ALA A 12 -6.21 21.40 4.83
C ALA A 12 -5.92 22.27 3.59
N GLN A 13 -6.69 23.34 3.39
CA GLN A 13 -6.40 24.35 2.35
C GLN A 13 -5.39 25.39 2.82
N ASP A 14 -5.33 25.67 4.13
CA ASP A 14 -4.40 26.63 4.73
C ASP A 14 -3.05 25.99 5.11
N ALA A 15 -2.96 24.67 5.20
CA ALA A 15 -1.72 23.91 5.32
C ALA A 15 -1.07 23.70 3.94
N THR A 16 -0.95 24.75 3.15
CA THR A 16 0.04 24.80 2.09
C THR A 16 1.41 25.01 2.74
N PRO A 17 2.41 24.20 2.38
CA PRO A 17 3.74 24.37 2.92
C PRO A 17 4.31 25.72 2.53
N HIS A 18 5.01 26.30 3.47
CA HIS A 18 5.94 27.42 3.41
C HIS A 18 5.98 28.28 2.14
N ALA A 19 6.00 29.59 2.38
CA ALA A 19 6.09 30.67 1.42
C ALA A 19 6.76 30.26 0.08
N ALA A 20 6.04 30.55 -1.01
CA ALA A 20 6.56 30.42 -2.36
C ALA A 20 7.97 31.02 -2.46
N PRO A 21 8.94 30.29 -3.06
CA PRO A 21 10.25 30.86 -3.34
C PRO A 21 10.07 32.09 -4.23
N GLN A 22 10.69 33.20 -3.81
CA GLN A 22 10.69 34.43 -4.63
C GLN A 22 11.32 34.09 -5.98
N VAL A 23 10.56 34.29 -7.04
CA VAL A 23 10.94 34.10 -8.44
C VAL A 23 12.23 34.88 -8.71
N THR A 24 13.32 34.18 -8.99
CA THR A 24 14.50 34.81 -9.60
C THR A 24 14.26 35.05 -11.09
N PRO A 25 14.83 36.10 -11.71
CA PRO A 25 14.48 36.55 -13.07
C PRO A 25 14.87 35.61 -14.21
N ASP A 26 15.37 34.42 -13.93
CA ASP A 26 15.88 33.50 -14.95
C ASP A 26 14.82 32.45 -15.29
N GLY A 27 14.27 32.49 -16.51
CA GLY A 27 13.26 31.60 -17.10
C GLY A 27 13.53 30.07 -17.07
N LYS A 28 14.40 29.59 -16.19
CA LYS A 28 14.73 28.17 -16.01
C LYS A 28 13.62 27.37 -15.33
N LEU A 29 12.88 27.95 -14.39
CA LEU A 29 11.80 27.23 -13.68
C LEU A 29 10.57 26.99 -14.57
N GLU A 30 10.22 27.95 -15.42
CA GLU A 30 9.12 27.76 -16.39
C GLU A 30 9.44 26.66 -17.42
N GLY A 31 10.69 26.56 -17.88
CA GLY A 31 11.15 25.52 -18.79
C GLY A 31 11.09 24.12 -18.19
N VAL A 32 11.44 23.96 -16.90
CA VAL A 32 11.41 22.65 -16.19
C VAL A 32 9.96 22.19 -16.00
N ALA A 33 9.07 23.07 -15.57
CA ALA A 33 7.65 22.74 -15.42
C ALA A 33 7.00 22.35 -16.76
N ALA A 34 7.32 23.06 -17.84
CA ALA A 34 6.83 22.75 -19.20
C ALA A 34 7.32 21.37 -19.66
N ALA A 35 8.60 21.05 -19.47
CA ALA A 35 9.17 19.75 -19.82
C ALA A 35 8.54 18.60 -19.03
N ALA A 36 8.26 18.79 -17.73
CA ALA A 36 7.58 17.79 -16.91
C ALA A 36 6.13 17.55 -17.37
N GLN A 37 5.42 18.62 -17.77
CA GLN A 37 4.07 18.50 -18.34
C GLN A 37 4.09 17.77 -19.69
N GLU A 38 5.05 18.08 -20.56
CA GLU A 38 5.22 17.40 -21.85
C GLU A 38 5.53 15.91 -21.66
N ALA A 39 6.44 15.55 -20.76
CA ALA A 39 6.75 14.16 -20.42
C ALA A 39 5.52 13.41 -19.87
N THR A 40 4.73 14.07 -19.00
CA THR A 40 3.48 13.52 -18.50
C THR A 40 2.47 13.27 -19.63
N ALA A 41 2.31 14.22 -20.56
CA ALA A 41 1.40 14.08 -21.70
C ALA A 41 1.86 12.97 -22.65
N ALA A 42 3.16 12.87 -22.91
CA ALA A 42 3.74 11.81 -23.72
C ALA A 42 3.50 10.42 -23.10
N LEU A 43 3.72 10.27 -21.79
CA LEU A 43 3.46 9.02 -21.09
C LEU A 43 1.98 8.64 -21.16
N ARG A 44 1.06 9.58 -20.98
CA ARG A 44 -0.38 9.33 -21.11
C ARG A 44 -0.78 8.85 -22.50
N ALA A 45 -0.17 9.39 -23.55
CA ALA A 45 -0.37 8.90 -24.91
C ALA A 45 0.11 7.44 -25.08
N LEU A 46 1.21 7.04 -24.42
CA LEU A 46 1.65 5.64 -24.37
C LEU A 46 0.66 4.75 -23.60
N VAL A 47 0.12 5.22 -22.48
CA VAL A 47 -0.91 4.49 -21.73
C VAL A 47 -2.16 4.27 -22.60
N ASP A 48 -2.57 5.25 -23.40
CA ASP A 48 -3.71 5.10 -24.32
C ASP A 48 -3.45 4.02 -25.40
N ARG A 49 -2.19 3.78 -25.77
CA ARG A 49 -1.82 2.67 -26.68
C ARG A 49 -1.88 1.30 -25.99
N VAL A 50 -1.70 1.23 -24.67
CA VAL A 50 -1.81 -0.01 -23.88
C VAL A 50 -3.28 -0.38 -23.64
N ARG A 51 -4.15 0.61 -23.41
CA ARG A 51 -5.56 0.41 -22.99
C ARG A 51 -6.36 -0.59 -23.83
N PRO A 52 -6.28 -0.64 -25.18
CA PRO A 52 -7.06 -1.60 -25.97
C PRO A 52 -6.77 -3.06 -25.65
N PHE A 53 -5.61 -3.34 -25.08
CA PHE A 53 -5.16 -4.69 -24.72
C PHE A 53 -5.47 -5.08 -23.27
N VAL A 54 -5.98 -4.14 -22.45
CA VAL A 54 -6.25 -4.37 -21.03
C VAL A 54 -7.63 -5.00 -20.84
N ARG A 55 -7.71 -5.99 -19.97
CA ARG A 55 -8.95 -6.70 -19.61
C ARG A 55 -9.04 -6.82 -18.09
N VAL A 56 -9.55 -5.78 -17.42
CA VAL A 56 -9.88 -5.88 -16.00
C VAL A 56 -11.04 -6.85 -15.86
N PRO A 57 -10.91 -7.95 -15.08
CA PRO A 57 -11.99 -8.92 -14.96
C PRO A 57 -13.26 -8.28 -14.41
N ALA A 58 -14.37 -8.49 -15.09
CA ALA A 58 -15.69 -8.16 -14.58
C ALA A 58 -16.04 -9.13 -13.45
N VAL A 59 -16.57 -8.61 -12.36
CA VAL A 59 -17.11 -9.43 -11.28
C VAL A 59 -18.61 -9.19 -11.17
N PRO A 60 -19.40 -10.19 -10.72
CA PRO A 60 -20.83 -10.01 -10.53
C PRO A 60 -21.12 -8.96 -9.45
N ASP A 61 -22.30 -8.36 -9.48
CA ASP A 61 -22.73 -7.37 -8.47
C ASP A 61 -23.15 -8.02 -7.14
N VAL A 62 -23.22 -9.33 -7.11
CA VAL A 62 -23.57 -10.15 -5.94
C VAL A 62 -22.47 -11.16 -5.64
N VAL A 63 -22.41 -11.64 -4.42
CA VAL A 63 -21.46 -12.67 -4.01
C VAL A 63 -21.75 -13.95 -4.78
N PRO A 64 -20.79 -14.49 -5.56
CA PRO A 64 -21.05 -15.72 -6.31
C PRO A 64 -21.15 -16.93 -5.37
N GLY A 65 -22.05 -17.83 -5.68
CA GLY A 65 -22.18 -19.12 -5.03
C GLY A 65 -20.96 -20.02 -5.26
N ALA A 66 -20.86 -21.11 -4.50
CA ALA A 66 -19.70 -22.00 -4.52
C ALA A 66 -19.42 -22.59 -5.93
N TYR A 67 -20.42 -22.74 -6.76
CA TYR A 67 -20.35 -23.37 -8.08
C TYR A 67 -20.57 -22.40 -9.25
N ASP A 68 -20.83 -21.12 -8.97
CA ASP A 68 -21.07 -20.14 -10.02
C ASP A 68 -19.76 -19.89 -10.79
N GLU A 69 -19.82 -19.90 -12.10
CA GLU A 69 -18.67 -19.54 -12.93
C GLU A 69 -18.49 -18.02 -12.98
N VAL A 70 -17.25 -17.56 -12.83
CA VAL A 70 -16.88 -16.15 -13.05
C VAL A 70 -15.89 -16.13 -14.19
N GLU A 71 -16.39 -15.75 -15.37
CA GLU A 71 -15.62 -15.80 -16.61
C GLU A 71 -14.41 -14.84 -16.56
N GLY A 72 -13.30 -15.26 -17.14
CA GLY A 72 -12.10 -14.42 -17.28
C GLY A 72 -11.34 -14.10 -15.99
N LEU A 73 -11.75 -14.66 -14.83
CA LEU A 73 -11.18 -14.32 -13.53
C LEU A 73 -9.66 -14.57 -13.45
N LYS A 74 -9.17 -15.61 -14.10
CA LYS A 74 -7.74 -16.00 -14.17
C LYS A 74 -7.09 -15.61 -15.50
N ALA A 75 -7.81 -14.92 -16.39
CA ALA A 75 -7.23 -14.46 -17.65
C ALA A 75 -6.11 -13.41 -17.40
N PRO A 76 -5.11 -13.30 -18.28
CA PRO A 76 -4.15 -12.23 -18.22
C PRO A 76 -4.84 -10.85 -18.26
N LEU A 77 -4.37 -9.93 -17.42
CA LEU A 77 -4.86 -8.54 -17.44
C LEU A 77 -4.51 -7.85 -18.76
N LEU A 78 -3.36 -8.21 -19.33
CA LEU A 78 -2.88 -7.70 -20.61
C LEU A 78 -2.90 -8.81 -21.66
N ALA A 79 -3.51 -8.56 -22.80
CA ALA A 79 -3.38 -9.45 -23.96
C ALA A 79 -1.92 -9.46 -24.48
N ALA A 80 -1.48 -10.59 -25.04
CA ALA A 80 -0.09 -10.77 -25.49
C ALA A 80 0.40 -9.67 -26.45
N ASP A 81 -0.47 -9.21 -27.35
CA ASP A 81 -0.19 -8.16 -28.34
C ASP A 81 0.06 -6.79 -27.70
N GLY A 82 -0.32 -6.60 -26.43
CA GLY A 82 -0.09 -5.37 -25.68
C GLY A 82 1.28 -5.31 -24.99
N ALA A 83 2.04 -6.40 -24.93
CA ALA A 83 3.27 -6.49 -24.15
C ALA A 83 4.34 -5.46 -24.56
N ALA A 84 4.51 -5.23 -25.87
CA ALA A 84 5.48 -4.26 -26.39
C ALA A 84 5.07 -2.81 -26.01
N ALA A 85 3.78 -2.49 -26.11
CA ALA A 85 3.27 -1.16 -25.74
C ALA A 85 3.42 -0.92 -24.22
N LEU A 86 3.18 -1.94 -23.39
CA LEU A 86 3.41 -1.84 -21.95
C LEU A 86 4.89 -1.63 -21.63
N ALA A 87 5.79 -2.38 -22.25
CA ALA A 87 7.23 -2.22 -22.02
C ALA A 87 7.72 -0.80 -22.34
N GLU A 88 7.25 -0.21 -23.45
CA GLU A 88 7.54 1.17 -23.84
C GLU A 88 7.00 2.18 -22.81
N ALA A 89 5.75 1.99 -22.36
CA ALA A 89 5.14 2.86 -21.36
C ALA A 89 5.84 2.77 -19.98
N LEU A 90 6.24 1.57 -19.54
CA LEU A 90 6.99 1.37 -18.30
C LEU A 90 8.40 1.99 -18.36
N ALA A 91 9.06 1.92 -19.50
CA ALA A 91 10.35 2.59 -19.70
C ALA A 91 10.22 4.11 -19.65
N ALA A 92 9.18 4.67 -20.28
CA ALA A 92 8.90 6.11 -20.25
C ALA A 92 8.46 6.59 -18.84
N ALA A 93 7.78 5.76 -18.06
CA ALA A 93 7.32 6.09 -16.72
C ALA A 93 8.47 6.44 -15.76
N ALA A 94 9.65 5.83 -15.93
CA ALA A 94 10.84 6.15 -15.15
C ALA A 94 11.32 7.61 -15.32
N GLY A 95 10.97 8.27 -16.42
CA GLY A 95 11.26 9.68 -16.68
C GLY A 95 10.18 10.65 -16.14
N VAL A 96 9.10 10.15 -15.54
CA VAL A 96 8.00 10.95 -14.99
C VAL A 96 7.89 10.66 -13.50
N ALA A 97 8.46 11.52 -12.66
CA ALA A 97 8.61 11.28 -11.21
C ALA A 97 7.32 10.80 -10.53
N THR A 98 6.18 11.44 -10.83
CA THR A 98 4.89 11.02 -10.24
C THR A 98 4.45 9.63 -10.70
N ALA A 99 4.77 9.22 -11.95
CA ALA A 99 4.46 7.89 -12.45
C ALA A 99 5.41 6.85 -11.85
N ASP A 100 6.71 7.12 -11.81
CA ASP A 100 7.70 6.21 -11.25
C ASP A 100 7.39 5.91 -9.77
N ARG A 101 7.06 6.94 -8.98
CA ARG A 101 6.66 6.81 -7.57
C ARG A 101 5.32 6.09 -7.41
N ALA A 102 4.36 6.34 -8.28
CA ALA A 102 3.09 5.62 -8.29
C ALA A 102 3.28 4.12 -8.57
N LEU A 103 4.09 3.80 -9.57
CA LEU A 103 4.47 2.42 -9.87
C LEU A 103 5.25 1.81 -8.71
N GLY A 104 6.19 2.57 -8.12
CA GLY A 104 6.96 2.17 -6.95
C GLY A 104 6.07 1.79 -5.76
N CYS A 105 5.03 2.55 -5.49
CA CYS A 105 4.10 2.30 -4.38
C CYS A 105 3.42 0.92 -4.50
N VAL A 106 2.86 0.57 -5.65
CA VAL A 106 2.16 -0.72 -5.83
C VAL A 106 3.15 -1.88 -6.00
N VAL A 107 4.20 -1.70 -6.80
CA VAL A 107 5.23 -2.75 -7.00
C VAL A 107 6.00 -2.99 -5.71
N GLY A 108 6.30 -1.93 -4.96
CA GLY A 108 6.96 -2.03 -3.65
C GLY A 108 6.15 -2.81 -2.63
N MET A 109 4.82 -2.65 -2.60
CA MET A 109 3.90 -3.49 -1.82
C MET A 109 4.09 -4.97 -2.16
N CYS A 110 4.04 -5.31 -3.45
CA CYS A 110 4.16 -6.70 -3.89
C CYS A 110 5.56 -7.29 -3.62
N VAL A 111 6.62 -6.48 -3.79
CA VAL A 111 7.99 -6.90 -3.48
C VAL A 111 8.16 -7.11 -1.98
N GLY A 112 7.65 -6.20 -1.15
CA GLY A 112 7.74 -6.32 0.31
C GLY A 112 7.10 -7.60 0.83
N ASP A 113 5.86 -7.89 0.40
CA ASP A 113 5.16 -9.15 0.67
C ASP A 113 6.01 -10.36 0.23
N ALA A 114 6.41 -10.41 -1.04
CA ALA A 114 7.10 -11.55 -1.61
C ALA A 114 8.47 -11.86 -0.97
N VAL A 115 9.19 -10.85 -0.47
CA VAL A 115 10.48 -11.08 0.21
C VAL A 115 10.32 -11.28 1.72
N GLY A 116 9.20 -10.84 2.31
CA GLY A 116 8.87 -11.06 3.72
C GLY A 116 8.30 -12.46 3.98
N ALA A 117 7.40 -12.94 3.13
CA ALA A 117 6.68 -14.21 3.33
C ALA A 117 7.55 -15.43 3.67
N PRO A 118 8.78 -15.63 3.13
CA PRO A 118 9.65 -16.72 3.54
C PRO A 118 10.11 -16.66 4.99
N LEU A 119 10.07 -15.51 5.66
CA LEU A 119 10.44 -15.33 7.06
C LEU A 119 9.25 -15.11 8.00
N GLU A 120 8.03 -14.99 7.47
CA GLU A 120 6.81 -14.87 8.27
C GLU A 120 6.70 -16.06 9.25
N PHE A 121 6.12 -15.81 10.41
CA PHE A 121 6.03 -16.74 11.56
C PHE A 121 7.37 -17.10 12.22
N SER A 122 8.50 -16.56 11.78
CA SER A 122 9.73 -16.67 12.53
C SER A 122 9.72 -15.76 13.75
N GLN A 123 10.44 -16.14 14.80
CA GLN A 123 10.54 -15.35 16.01
C GLN A 123 11.09 -13.95 15.70
N CYS A 124 10.35 -12.90 16.08
CA CYS A 124 10.77 -11.52 15.87
C CYS A 124 12.05 -11.17 16.66
N CYS A 125 12.69 -10.08 16.26
CA CYS A 125 13.89 -9.55 16.89
C CYS A 125 13.93 -8.02 16.74
N ASP A 126 14.90 -7.35 17.35
CA ASP A 126 15.06 -5.89 17.29
C ASP A 126 15.66 -5.40 15.94
N GLY A 127 15.80 -6.28 14.96
CA GLY A 127 16.46 -5.99 13.70
C GLY A 127 17.99 -5.96 13.81
N GLY A 128 18.69 -5.82 12.67
CA GLY A 128 20.16 -5.64 12.66
C GLY A 128 20.98 -6.86 13.10
N GLN A 129 20.40 -8.04 13.21
CA GLN A 129 21.16 -9.23 13.58
C GLN A 129 21.96 -9.75 12.39
N GLU A 130 23.27 -9.87 12.55
CA GLU A 130 24.16 -10.42 11.52
C GLU A 130 24.07 -11.94 11.37
N LYS A 131 23.46 -12.63 12.33
CA LYS A 131 23.36 -14.09 12.38
C LYS A 131 21.93 -14.57 12.53
N GLY A 132 21.65 -15.78 12.03
CA GLY A 132 20.33 -16.41 12.07
C GLY A 132 19.51 -16.15 10.83
N LEU A 133 18.20 -16.43 10.93
CA LEU A 133 17.23 -16.22 9.85
C LEU A 133 17.18 -14.75 9.45
N ARG A 134 17.47 -14.45 8.19
CA ARG A 134 17.38 -13.11 7.63
C ARG A 134 17.31 -13.14 6.12
N TRP A 135 16.79 -12.09 5.53
CA TRP A 135 16.93 -11.83 4.11
C TRP A 135 18.10 -10.88 3.88
N VAL A 136 18.89 -11.12 2.83
CA VAL A 136 20.01 -10.28 2.39
C VAL A 136 19.73 -9.84 0.96
N ALA A 137 19.42 -8.55 0.79
CA ALA A 137 19.00 -7.99 -0.48
C ALA A 137 20.11 -8.05 -1.54
N ALA A 138 21.35 -7.79 -1.16
CA ALA A 138 22.50 -7.80 -2.09
C ALA A 138 22.69 -9.15 -2.81
N THR A 139 22.33 -10.25 -2.18
CA THR A 139 22.40 -11.61 -2.75
C THR A 139 21.03 -12.22 -3.02
N ASN A 140 19.98 -11.52 -2.62
CA ASN A 140 18.58 -11.97 -2.64
C ASN A 140 18.44 -13.40 -2.11
N SER A 141 18.97 -13.62 -0.93
CA SER A 141 19.06 -14.95 -0.29
C SER A 141 18.67 -14.88 1.18
N TYR A 142 18.42 -16.03 1.78
CA TYR A 142 18.03 -16.18 3.17
C TYR A 142 19.09 -17.00 3.94
N PRO A 143 20.21 -16.36 4.32
CA PRO A 143 21.18 -17.01 5.20
C PRO A 143 20.51 -17.42 6.51
N GLY A 144 20.82 -18.64 6.98
CA GLY A 144 20.18 -19.22 8.15
C GLY A 144 18.89 -20.00 7.87
N GLY A 145 18.36 -19.94 6.62
CA GLY A 145 17.19 -20.69 6.18
C GLY A 145 15.93 -19.83 6.08
N GLU A 146 14.82 -20.51 5.82
CA GLU A 146 13.48 -19.95 5.63
C GLU A 146 12.47 -20.76 6.44
N VAL A 147 11.43 -20.12 6.94
CA VAL A 147 10.24 -20.79 7.49
C VAL A 147 9.33 -21.21 6.35
N ASN A 148 9.03 -20.30 5.44
CA ASN A 148 8.26 -20.49 4.20
C ASN A 148 7.05 -21.42 4.35
N ASN A 149 6.19 -21.15 5.32
CA ASN A 149 5.05 -22.00 5.68
C ASN A 149 4.07 -22.23 4.52
N PHE A 150 4.03 -21.31 3.57
CA PHE A 150 3.15 -21.40 2.40
C PHE A 150 3.79 -22.11 1.20
N GLY A 151 5.07 -22.51 1.27
CA GLY A 151 5.78 -23.17 0.18
C GLY A 151 5.89 -22.29 -1.07
N LEU A 152 6.08 -20.99 -0.89
CA LEU A 152 6.18 -20.02 -1.98
C LEU A 152 7.51 -20.14 -2.71
N LYS A 153 7.47 -19.95 -4.01
CA LYS A 153 8.65 -19.74 -4.85
C LYS A 153 9.06 -18.27 -4.78
N ARG A 154 10.33 -17.98 -5.06
CA ARG A 154 10.85 -16.61 -5.07
C ARG A 154 10.00 -15.67 -5.94
N GLY A 155 9.56 -14.54 -5.37
CA GLY A 155 8.73 -13.55 -6.00
C GLY A 155 7.22 -13.84 -5.95
N GLN A 156 6.79 -15.00 -5.44
CA GLN A 156 5.38 -15.25 -5.12
C GLN A 156 5.01 -14.53 -3.81
N TRP A 157 3.77 -14.07 -3.71
CA TRP A 157 3.24 -13.24 -2.63
C TRP A 157 2.04 -13.88 -1.93
N THR A 158 1.59 -13.30 -0.83
CA THR A 158 0.49 -13.77 0.01
C THR A 158 -0.80 -12.93 -0.21
N ASP A 159 -1.55 -12.70 0.85
CA ASP A 159 -2.80 -11.93 0.82
C ASP A 159 -2.57 -10.42 0.66
N ASP A 160 -1.49 -9.87 1.14
CA ASP A 160 -1.18 -8.44 1.08
C ASP A 160 -1.24 -7.91 -0.35
N ALA A 161 -0.38 -8.45 -1.20
CA ALA A 161 -0.36 -8.08 -2.61
C ALA A 161 -1.60 -8.57 -3.35
N SER A 162 -2.09 -9.80 -3.08
CA SER A 162 -3.30 -10.33 -3.73
C SER A 162 -4.49 -9.42 -3.51
N MET A 163 -4.73 -9.02 -2.27
CA MET A 163 -5.86 -8.14 -1.93
C MET A 163 -5.64 -6.70 -2.40
N GLY A 164 -4.38 -6.23 -2.41
CA GLY A 164 -4.01 -4.92 -2.96
C GLY A 164 -4.22 -4.83 -4.47
N LEU A 165 -3.85 -5.86 -5.22
CA LEU A 165 -4.08 -5.97 -6.67
C LEU A 165 -5.57 -6.10 -7.00
N ALA A 166 -6.32 -6.85 -6.19
CA ALA A 166 -7.78 -6.95 -6.31
C ALA A 166 -8.46 -5.59 -6.05
N LEU A 167 -7.96 -4.80 -5.08
CA LEU A 167 -8.40 -3.43 -4.83
C LEU A 167 -8.07 -2.51 -6.01
N ALA A 168 -6.90 -2.64 -6.61
CA ALA A 168 -6.55 -1.89 -7.81
C ALA A 168 -7.51 -2.16 -8.97
N ASP A 169 -7.86 -3.43 -9.19
CA ASP A 169 -8.86 -3.82 -10.21
C ASP A 169 -10.25 -3.27 -9.89
N SER A 170 -10.65 -3.22 -8.62
CA SER A 170 -11.89 -2.59 -8.19
C SER A 170 -11.92 -1.11 -8.56
N LEU A 171 -10.86 -0.37 -8.19
CA LEU A 171 -10.73 1.07 -8.50
C LEU A 171 -10.74 1.35 -10.00
N LEU A 172 -10.16 0.48 -10.81
CA LEU A 172 -10.15 0.60 -12.28
C LEU A 172 -11.52 0.29 -12.88
N ALA A 173 -12.19 -0.77 -12.42
CA ALA A 173 -13.47 -1.21 -12.96
C ALA A 173 -14.61 -0.25 -12.62
N THR A 174 -14.61 0.31 -11.41
CA THR A 174 -15.69 1.19 -10.90
C THR A 174 -15.40 2.68 -11.10
N GLY A 175 -14.16 3.02 -11.49
CA GLY A 175 -13.70 4.39 -11.64
C GLY A 175 -13.44 5.13 -10.31
N GLY A 176 -13.65 4.46 -9.17
CA GLY A 176 -13.45 4.98 -7.82
C GLY A 176 -13.60 3.87 -6.78
N PHE A 177 -13.62 4.21 -5.49
CA PHE A 177 -13.78 3.21 -4.44
C PHE A 177 -15.24 2.74 -4.33
N ASP A 178 -15.45 1.44 -4.49
CA ASP A 178 -16.70 0.72 -4.19
C ASP A 178 -16.39 -0.44 -3.22
N GLY A 179 -16.85 -0.31 -1.97
CA GLY A 179 -16.59 -1.31 -0.94
C GLY A 179 -17.26 -2.64 -1.20
N ALA A 180 -18.41 -2.67 -1.89
CA ALA A 180 -19.10 -3.90 -2.25
C ALA A 180 -18.31 -4.67 -3.34
N ASP A 181 -17.88 -3.99 -4.42
CA ASP A 181 -17.03 -4.59 -5.46
C ASP A 181 -15.73 -5.12 -4.88
N ALA A 182 -15.04 -4.32 -4.02
CA ALA A 182 -13.82 -4.75 -3.36
C ALA A 182 -14.02 -6.03 -2.52
N ARG A 183 -15.10 -6.12 -1.74
CA ARG A 183 -15.42 -7.30 -0.92
C ARG A 183 -15.71 -8.54 -1.78
N ILE A 184 -16.40 -8.39 -2.91
CA ILE A 184 -16.64 -9.47 -3.86
C ILE A 184 -15.30 -9.95 -4.45
N ARG A 185 -14.39 -9.03 -4.85
CA ARG A 185 -13.07 -9.40 -5.39
C ARG A 185 -12.21 -10.12 -4.36
N TRP A 186 -12.22 -9.71 -3.09
CA TRP A 186 -11.51 -10.39 -2.01
C TRP A 186 -12.12 -11.76 -1.69
N HIS A 187 -13.45 -11.91 -1.77
CA HIS A 187 -14.10 -13.23 -1.70
C HIS A 187 -13.61 -14.14 -2.84
N LEU A 188 -13.58 -13.62 -4.08
CA LEU A 188 -13.08 -14.36 -5.25
C LEU A 188 -11.57 -14.67 -5.15
N TRP A 189 -10.78 -13.78 -4.56
CA TRP A 189 -9.38 -14.09 -4.26
C TRP A 189 -9.29 -15.35 -3.39
N TRP A 190 -10.01 -15.39 -2.28
CA TRP A 190 -9.95 -16.53 -1.38
C TRP A 190 -10.58 -17.78 -1.98
N ALA A 191 -11.79 -17.68 -2.51
CA ALA A 191 -12.56 -18.82 -2.99
C ALA A 191 -12.06 -19.37 -4.34
N ARG A 192 -11.46 -18.55 -5.21
CA ARG A 192 -11.18 -18.86 -6.61
C ARG A 192 -9.75 -18.61 -7.06
N GLY A 193 -8.91 -18.02 -6.22
CA GLY A 193 -7.53 -17.66 -6.56
C GLY A 193 -7.38 -16.42 -7.44
N TYR A 194 -8.36 -15.52 -7.42
CA TYR A 194 -8.27 -14.24 -8.12
C TYR A 194 -7.09 -13.41 -7.59
N ALA A 195 -6.26 -12.88 -8.49
CA ALA A 195 -5.10 -12.05 -8.17
C ALA A 195 -4.05 -12.68 -7.24
N ASN A 196 -4.11 -14.01 -6.97
CA ASN A 196 -3.07 -14.67 -6.19
C ASN A 196 -1.79 -14.89 -7.00
N ALA A 197 -0.69 -15.24 -6.32
CA ALA A 197 0.62 -15.45 -6.92
C ALA A 197 0.75 -16.71 -7.79
N PHE A 198 -0.30 -17.52 -7.91
CA PHE A 198 -0.26 -18.82 -8.57
C PHE A 198 -0.88 -18.82 -9.97
N LYS A 199 -1.35 -17.67 -10.44
CA LYS A 199 -1.98 -17.52 -11.75
C LYS A 199 -1.11 -18.05 -12.91
N TYR A 200 0.19 -17.84 -12.83
CA TYR A 200 1.18 -18.25 -13.84
C TYR A 200 2.12 -19.38 -13.37
N ASP A 201 1.84 -20.03 -12.25
CA ASP A 201 2.70 -21.10 -11.69
C ASP A 201 2.60 -22.41 -12.47
N GLY A 202 1.56 -22.61 -13.27
CA GLY A 202 1.30 -23.88 -13.96
C GLY A 202 0.74 -24.97 -13.04
N ASP A 203 0.70 -24.77 -11.74
CA ASP A 203 0.05 -25.67 -10.76
C ASP A 203 -1.35 -25.17 -10.43
N GLY A 204 -2.34 -25.65 -11.16
CA GLY A 204 -3.76 -25.28 -10.97
C GLY A 204 -4.38 -25.72 -9.64
N SER A 205 -3.66 -26.55 -8.85
CA SER A 205 -4.14 -27.04 -7.55
C SER A 205 -3.89 -26.03 -6.41
N LYS A 206 -2.99 -25.07 -6.59
CA LYS A 206 -2.63 -24.10 -5.57
C LYS A 206 -3.78 -23.13 -5.27
N ARG A 207 -4.06 -22.98 -3.98
CA ARG A 207 -5.08 -22.07 -3.45
C ARG A 207 -4.44 -20.82 -2.88
N SER A 208 -5.23 -19.76 -2.74
CA SER A 208 -4.81 -18.53 -2.05
C SER A 208 -4.33 -18.84 -0.63
N VAL A 209 -3.34 -18.10 -0.16
CA VAL A 209 -2.70 -18.26 1.14
C VAL A 209 -2.72 -16.94 1.92
N GLY A 210 -2.48 -16.98 3.22
CA GLY A 210 -2.31 -15.78 4.05
C GLY A 210 -3.60 -15.25 4.70
N LEU A 211 -4.77 -15.91 4.57
CA LEU A 211 -6.05 -15.39 5.08
C LEU A 211 -6.02 -15.11 6.60
N GLY A 212 -5.86 -13.84 6.96
CA GLY A 212 -5.90 -13.39 8.35
C GLY A 212 -7.29 -13.52 9.00
N GLY A 213 -7.32 -13.66 10.33
CA GLY A 213 -8.55 -13.94 11.08
C GLY A 213 -9.63 -12.85 10.95
N ASN A 214 -9.26 -11.57 10.87
CA ASN A 214 -10.21 -10.46 10.70
C ASN A 214 -10.85 -10.51 9.32
N ILE A 215 -10.03 -10.70 8.29
CA ILE A 215 -10.48 -10.81 6.89
C ILE A 215 -11.36 -12.05 6.73
N SER A 216 -10.97 -13.19 7.32
CA SER A 216 -11.77 -14.42 7.30
C SER A 216 -13.18 -14.21 7.86
N ARG A 217 -13.31 -13.50 8.98
CA ARG A 217 -14.64 -13.17 9.55
C ARG A 217 -15.46 -12.28 8.62
N SER A 218 -14.83 -11.26 8.06
CA SER A 218 -15.50 -10.33 7.14
C SER A 218 -15.97 -11.02 5.85
N LEU A 219 -15.13 -11.89 5.28
CA LEU A 219 -15.49 -12.64 4.06
C LEU A 219 -16.49 -13.76 4.36
N GLY A 220 -16.40 -14.39 5.55
CA GLY A 220 -17.35 -15.41 6.00
C GLY A 220 -18.76 -14.88 6.32
N ALA A 221 -18.90 -13.55 6.45
CA ALA A 221 -20.21 -12.89 6.62
C ALA A 221 -20.88 -12.50 5.27
N LEU A 222 -20.31 -12.90 4.14
CA LEU A 222 -20.88 -12.64 2.82
C LEU A 222 -21.87 -13.73 2.44
N GLU A 223 -23.08 -13.32 2.05
CA GLU A 223 -24.15 -14.24 1.64
C GLU A 223 -24.17 -14.39 0.12
N PRO A 224 -24.11 -15.64 -0.40
CA PRO A 224 -24.21 -15.90 -1.84
C PRO A 224 -25.51 -15.37 -2.43
N GLY A 225 -25.45 -14.74 -3.60
CA GLY A 225 -26.59 -14.15 -4.29
C GLY A 225 -26.96 -12.74 -3.79
N GLU A 226 -26.32 -12.24 -2.76
CA GLU A 226 -26.57 -10.90 -2.25
C GLU A 226 -25.45 -9.91 -2.62
N ARG A 227 -25.81 -8.64 -2.86
CA ARG A 227 -24.83 -7.57 -2.95
C ARG A 227 -24.35 -7.22 -1.54
N PRO A 228 -23.04 -7.34 -1.23
CA PRO A 228 -22.57 -7.07 0.12
C PRO A 228 -22.69 -5.56 0.45
N PRO A 229 -22.92 -5.21 1.72
CA PRO A 229 -22.77 -3.84 2.16
C PRO A 229 -21.30 -3.37 1.92
N PRO A 230 -21.07 -2.06 1.68
CA PRO A 230 -19.73 -1.55 1.37
C PRO A 230 -18.76 -1.64 2.55
N ALA A 231 -19.27 -1.79 3.78
CA ALA A 231 -18.50 -1.96 4.99
C ALA A 231 -18.89 -3.25 5.72
N TYR A 232 -17.95 -3.79 6.49
CA TYR A 232 -18.18 -4.89 7.41
C TYR A 232 -18.47 -4.34 8.81
N GLU A 233 -19.61 -4.70 9.36
CA GLU A 233 -20.02 -4.30 10.71
C GLU A 233 -19.86 -5.47 11.68
N ALA A 234 -19.25 -5.22 12.82
CA ALA A 234 -19.14 -6.16 13.91
C ALA A 234 -19.10 -5.40 15.26
N PRO A 235 -19.58 -6.00 16.34
CA PRO A 235 -19.59 -5.36 17.67
C PRO A 235 -18.18 -5.19 18.26
N ARG A 236 -17.17 -5.78 17.63
CA ARG A 236 -15.79 -5.78 18.09
C ARG A 236 -14.96 -4.90 17.16
N GLU A 237 -14.19 -3.98 17.75
CA GLU A 237 -13.18 -3.23 17.04
C GLU A 237 -12.00 -4.14 16.70
N ASP A 238 -11.70 -4.28 15.41
CA ASP A 238 -10.57 -5.05 14.90
C ASP A 238 -9.52 -4.08 14.33
N ALA A 239 -8.35 -4.04 14.94
CA ALA A 239 -7.24 -3.17 14.57
C ALA A 239 -6.03 -3.94 14.02
N GLY A 240 -6.28 -4.99 13.23
CA GLY A 240 -5.24 -5.72 12.48
C GLY A 240 -4.66 -4.88 11.34
N ASN A 241 -3.50 -5.30 10.87
CA ASN A 241 -2.81 -4.67 9.74
C ASN A 241 -3.39 -5.04 8.37
N GLY A 242 -4.33 -5.98 8.30
CA GLY A 242 -4.88 -6.54 7.06
C GLY A 242 -5.56 -5.54 6.12
N SER A 243 -5.84 -4.30 6.56
CA SER A 243 -6.30 -3.23 5.68
C SER A 243 -5.17 -2.29 5.24
N VAL A 244 -4.13 -2.12 6.05
CA VAL A 244 -2.98 -1.23 5.78
C VAL A 244 -2.02 -1.87 4.78
N MET A 245 -1.79 -3.18 4.91
CA MET A 245 -0.88 -3.96 4.10
C MET A 245 -1.17 -3.88 2.59
N ARG A 246 -2.46 -3.83 2.21
CA ARG A 246 -2.98 -3.89 0.83
C ARG A 246 -3.34 -2.54 0.20
N LEU A 247 -2.96 -1.41 0.81
CA LEU A 247 -3.50 -0.09 0.52
C LEU A 247 -2.92 0.59 -0.74
N GLY A 248 -1.78 0.12 -1.26
CA GLY A 248 -0.94 0.81 -2.25
C GLY A 248 -1.63 1.36 -3.49
N ALA A 249 -2.75 0.77 -3.93
CA ALA A 249 -3.53 1.26 -5.06
C ALA A 249 -4.30 2.56 -4.78
N VAL A 250 -4.69 2.80 -3.52
CA VAL A 250 -5.51 3.97 -3.11
C VAL A 250 -4.73 5.28 -3.27
N PRO A 251 -3.51 5.45 -2.71
CA PRO A 251 -2.75 6.67 -2.90
C PRO A 251 -2.47 6.94 -4.39
N VAL A 252 -2.18 5.92 -5.19
CA VAL A 252 -1.95 6.07 -6.62
C VAL A 252 -3.17 6.60 -7.37
N ARG A 253 -4.37 6.10 -7.04
CA ARG A 253 -5.61 6.56 -7.69
C ARG A 253 -6.01 7.98 -7.30
N TYR A 254 -5.66 8.41 -6.08
CA TYR A 254 -6.21 9.63 -5.48
C TYR A 254 -5.17 10.68 -5.10
N PHE A 255 -3.89 10.58 -5.48
CA PHE A 255 -2.86 11.56 -5.07
C PHE A 255 -3.17 13.01 -5.50
N ARG A 256 -4.11 13.22 -6.40
CA ARG A 256 -4.62 14.53 -6.86
C ARG A 256 -6.01 14.89 -6.31
N ASP A 257 -6.62 14.01 -5.49
CA ASP A 257 -7.94 14.23 -4.86
C ASP A 257 -7.89 13.80 -3.39
N ILE A 258 -7.52 14.74 -2.52
CA ILE A 258 -7.33 14.46 -1.08
C ILE A 258 -8.62 14.02 -0.40
N GLN A 259 -9.79 14.51 -0.84
CA GLN A 259 -11.07 14.11 -0.27
C GLN A 259 -11.47 12.70 -0.72
N GLY A 260 -11.22 12.37 -1.98
CA GLY A 260 -11.37 11.01 -2.50
C GLY A 260 -10.41 10.05 -1.82
N LEU A 261 -9.16 10.46 -1.62
CA LEU A 261 -8.13 9.70 -0.91
C LEU A 261 -8.59 9.27 0.48
N ARG A 262 -9.03 10.26 1.29
CA ARG A 262 -9.50 10.01 2.66
C ARG A 262 -10.68 9.03 2.69
N ARG A 263 -11.71 9.27 1.85
CA ARG A 263 -12.88 8.39 1.78
C ARG A 263 -12.51 6.97 1.36
N ALA A 264 -11.67 6.82 0.33
CA ALA A 264 -11.27 5.52 -0.18
C ALA A 264 -10.37 4.76 0.82
N ALA A 265 -9.41 5.43 1.46
CA ALA A 265 -8.51 4.82 2.42
C ALA A 265 -9.29 4.28 3.64
N MET A 266 -10.13 5.10 4.26
CA MET A 266 -10.94 4.67 5.40
C MET A 266 -11.99 3.63 4.99
N GLY A 267 -12.65 3.83 3.84
CA GLY A 267 -13.64 2.89 3.32
C GLY A 267 -13.05 1.52 3.01
N SER A 268 -11.83 1.45 2.45
CA SER A 268 -11.15 0.16 2.20
C SER A 268 -10.83 -0.59 3.49
N SER A 269 -10.52 0.12 4.57
CA SER A 269 -10.37 -0.49 5.89
C SER A 269 -11.70 -1.02 6.41
N HIS A 270 -12.72 -0.17 6.44
CA HIS A 270 -14.06 -0.56 6.94
C HIS A 270 -14.70 -1.70 6.15
N ALA A 271 -14.29 -1.94 4.91
CA ALA A 271 -14.77 -3.09 4.14
C ALA A 271 -14.44 -4.46 4.78
N THR A 272 -13.43 -4.53 5.67
CA THR A 272 -13.05 -5.77 6.38
C THR A 272 -12.74 -5.58 7.87
N HIS A 273 -12.44 -4.36 8.30
CA HIS A 273 -12.07 -4.02 9.68
C HIS A 273 -13.04 -2.96 10.19
N PRO A 274 -13.94 -3.29 11.13
CA PRO A 274 -14.98 -2.35 11.57
C PRO A 274 -14.43 -1.22 12.44
N GLY A 275 -13.19 -1.35 12.97
CA GLY A 275 -12.59 -0.39 13.88
C GLY A 275 -12.03 0.85 13.21
N ASN A 276 -12.15 2.00 13.90
CA ASN A 276 -11.65 3.27 13.41
C ASN A 276 -10.12 3.39 13.46
N LEU A 277 -9.44 2.63 14.32
CA LEU A 277 -7.98 2.73 14.45
C LEU A 277 -7.25 2.24 13.20
N ALA A 278 -7.66 1.10 12.64
CA ALA A 278 -7.12 0.61 11.37
C ALA A 278 -7.45 1.56 10.20
N ALA A 279 -8.64 2.17 10.22
CA ALA A 279 -9.03 3.16 9.21
C ALA A 279 -8.19 4.43 9.30
N GLU A 280 -7.83 4.91 10.49
CA GLU A 280 -6.92 6.05 10.67
C GLU A 280 -5.48 5.72 10.25
N CYS A 281 -4.99 4.50 10.50
CA CYS A 281 -3.72 4.03 9.96
C CYS A 281 -3.73 4.05 8.43
N CYS A 282 -4.80 3.55 7.79
CA CYS A 282 -4.97 3.60 6.33
C CYS A 282 -5.03 5.04 5.82
N ARG A 283 -5.75 5.93 6.51
CA ARG A 283 -5.83 7.35 6.15
C ARG A 283 -4.46 8.01 6.15
N PHE A 284 -3.65 7.80 7.19
CA PHE A 284 -2.30 8.36 7.28
C PHE A 284 -1.38 7.75 6.21
N LEU A 285 -1.31 6.42 6.09
CA LEU A 285 -0.45 5.76 5.11
C LEU A 285 -0.79 6.19 3.67
N ALA A 286 -2.09 6.25 3.33
CA ALA A 286 -2.50 6.73 2.02
C ALA A 286 -2.09 8.19 1.78
N ALA A 287 -2.21 9.05 2.80
CA ALA A 287 -1.88 10.45 2.69
C ALA A 287 -0.37 10.68 2.51
N VAL A 288 0.48 10.01 3.29
CA VAL A 288 1.94 10.14 3.15
C VAL A 288 2.43 9.58 1.82
N CYS A 289 1.92 8.43 1.37
CA CYS A 289 2.27 7.88 0.04
C CYS A 289 1.79 8.81 -1.09
N ALA A 290 0.57 9.34 -1.03
CA ALA A 290 0.04 10.27 -2.03
C ALA A 290 0.86 11.57 -2.09
N SER A 291 1.28 12.09 -0.94
CA SER A 291 2.14 13.27 -0.86
C SER A 291 3.53 12.99 -1.45
N ALA A 292 4.11 11.82 -1.18
CA ALA A 292 5.37 11.41 -1.78
C ALA A 292 5.25 11.29 -3.32
N ILE A 293 4.17 10.67 -3.82
CA ILE A 293 3.90 10.57 -5.26
C ILE A 293 3.76 11.96 -5.91
N ALA A 294 3.07 12.88 -5.24
CA ALA A 294 2.79 14.22 -5.73
C ALA A 294 3.96 15.20 -5.56
N HIS A 295 5.01 14.84 -4.81
CA HIS A 295 6.12 15.73 -4.51
C HIS A 295 6.82 16.21 -5.79
N ASP A 296 6.97 17.53 -5.91
CA ASP A 296 7.63 18.17 -7.05
C ASP A 296 9.06 18.57 -6.64
N ASP A 297 10.03 17.72 -6.98
CA ASP A 297 11.44 17.90 -6.63
C ASP A 297 12.00 19.23 -7.15
N ALA A 298 11.50 19.73 -8.28
CA ALA A 298 11.95 20.98 -8.85
C ALA A 298 11.36 22.20 -8.12
N ALA A 299 10.07 22.15 -7.77
CA ALA A 299 9.41 23.22 -7.05
C ALA A 299 9.92 23.33 -5.60
N GLU A 300 10.17 22.18 -4.96
CA GLU A 300 10.67 22.11 -3.58
C GLU A 300 12.20 22.34 -3.49
N GLY A 301 12.92 22.30 -4.62
CA GLY A 301 14.36 22.50 -4.68
C GLY A 301 15.21 21.33 -4.18
N TYR A 302 14.61 20.16 -3.99
CA TYR A 302 15.29 18.90 -3.62
C TYR A 302 14.51 17.69 -4.07
N ALA A 303 15.18 16.58 -4.34
CA ALA A 303 14.53 15.31 -4.53
C ALA A 303 14.18 14.68 -3.17
N ILE A 304 12.96 14.20 -3.04
CA ILE A 304 12.48 13.58 -1.80
C ILE A 304 13.37 12.39 -1.38
N ALA A 305 13.93 11.66 -2.37
CA ALA A 305 14.82 10.54 -2.13
C ALA A 305 16.18 10.91 -1.53
N ASP A 306 16.58 12.20 -1.61
CA ASP A 306 17.86 12.67 -1.05
C ASP A 306 17.81 12.89 0.47
N ARG A 307 16.60 13.15 1.01
CA ARG A 307 16.38 13.39 2.45
C ARG A 307 15.08 12.79 2.99
N PRO A 308 14.87 11.49 2.81
CA PRO A 308 13.60 10.84 3.12
C PRO A 308 13.24 10.93 4.60
N ALA A 309 14.21 10.84 5.50
CA ALA A 309 14.00 10.92 6.93
C ALA A 309 13.44 12.29 7.34
N GLN A 310 14.10 13.38 6.90
CA GLN A 310 13.67 14.74 7.22
C GLN A 310 12.27 15.02 6.64
N TRP A 311 12.05 14.68 5.39
CA TRP A 311 10.74 14.86 4.75
C TRP A 311 9.63 14.09 5.49
N LEU A 312 9.92 12.85 5.91
CA LEU A 312 8.95 12.01 6.63
C LEU A 312 8.60 12.59 8.01
N GLU A 313 9.60 13.12 8.72
CA GLU A 313 9.37 13.80 10.00
C GLU A 313 8.50 15.04 9.83
N GLU A 314 8.86 15.93 8.90
CA GLU A 314 8.13 17.16 8.59
C GLU A 314 6.67 16.84 8.19
N TYR A 315 6.49 15.82 7.35
CA TYR A 315 5.16 15.39 6.93
C TYR A 315 4.32 14.83 8.08
N ALA A 316 4.89 13.96 8.91
CA ALA A 316 4.19 13.34 10.04
C ALA A 316 3.75 14.40 11.06
N ASP A 317 4.61 15.38 11.34
CA ASP A 317 4.30 16.48 12.26
C ASP A 317 3.20 17.39 11.71
N ALA A 318 3.28 17.78 10.44
CA ALA A 318 2.27 18.60 9.78
C ALA A 318 0.92 17.88 9.71
N PHE A 319 0.92 16.59 9.32
CA PHE A 319 -0.30 15.77 9.27
C PHE A 319 -0.93 15.62 10.66
N SER A 320 -0.12 15.35 11.68
CA SER A 320 -0.60 15.21 13.06
C SER A 320 -1.23 16.49 13.58
N ALA A 321 -0.61 17.65 13.32
CA ALA A 321 -1.12 18.94 13.71
C ALA A 321 -2.45 19.29 13.02
N ALA A 322 -2.56 18.99 11.72
CA ALA A 322 -3.76 19.28 10.93
C ALA A 322 -4.91 18.31 11.21
N ALA A 323 -4.61 17.01 11.48
CA ALA A 323 -5.62 15.96 11.53
C ALA A 323 -6.09 15.60 12.95
N TYR A 324 -5.28 15.87 14.00
CA TYR A 324 -5.51 15.36 15.34
C TYR A 324 -5.41 16.42 16.42
N HIS A 325 -6.55 16.97 16.83
CA HIS A 325 -6.63 17.92 17.95
C HIS A 325 -6.53 17.25 19.32
N ALA A 326 -6.24 18.03 20.36
CA ALA A 326 -6.05 17.53 21.72
C ALA A 326 -7.26 16.75 22.26
N ASP A 327 -8.49 17.18 21.91
CA ASP A 327 -9.74 16.57 22.35
C ASP A 327 -10.28 15.49 21.39
N ALA A 328 -9.48 15.07 20.41
CA ALA A 328 -9.87 14.07 19.44
C ALA A 328 -10.22 12.70 20.09
N PRO A 329 -11.04 11.86 19.43
CA PRO A 329 -11.39 10.54 19.94
C PRO A 329 -10.18 9.61 20.08
N ALA A 330 -10.33 8.50 20.81
CA ALA A 330 -9.25 7.59 21.15
C ALA A 330 -8.38 7.12 19.94
N PRO A 331 -8.94 6.76 18.76
CA PRO A 331 -8.12 6.39 17.60
C PRO A 331 -7.19 7.52 17.14
N ALA A 332 -7.68 8.75 17.11
CA ALA A 332 -6.88 9.91 16.73
C ALA A 332 -5.79 10.24 17.77
N LYS A 333 -6.07 10.04 19.06
CA LYS A 333 -5.05 10.16 20.13
C LYS A 333 -3.94 9.13 19.98
N ALA A 334 -4.29 7.89 19.64
CA ALA A 334 -3.32 6.84 19.38
C ALA A 334 -2.43 7.17 18.16
N MET A 335 -3.05 7.63 17.07
CA MET A 335 -2.30 8.07 15.88
C MET A 335 -1.40 9.26 16.16
N ARG A 336 -1.87 10.25 16.93
CA ARG A 336 -1.03 11.38 17.33
C ARG A 336 0.20 10.94 18.10
N LEU A 337 0.05 9.95 19.00
CA LEU A 337 1.16 9.37 19.74
C LEU A 337 2.16 8.66 18.82
N LEU A 338 1.64 7.85 17.87
CA LEU A 338 2.50 7.19 16.88
C LEU A 338 3.28 8.22 16.05
N LEU A 339 2.60 9.24 15.53
CA LEU A 339 3.22 10.22 14.63
C LEU A 339 4.24 11.12 15.34
N ALA A 340 4.08 11.37 16.63
CA ALA A 340 5.10 12.04 17.43
C ALA A 340 6.42 11.27 17.44
N GLY A 341 6.38 9.93 17.24
CA GLY A 341 7.58 9.10 17.20
C GLY A 341 8.40 9.15 18.50
N ASP A 342 7.76 9.56 19.61
CA ASP A 342 8.35 9.71 20.93
C ASP A 342 7.59 8.82 21.92
N ALA A 343 8.18 7.70 22.27
CA ALA A 343 7.66 6.80 23.28
C ALA A 343 8.71 6.62 24.39
N ASP A 344 8.69 7.52 25.39
CA ASP A 344 9.54 7.38 26.56
C ASP A 344 9.29 6.03 27.25
N PRO A 345 10.28 5.11 27.29
CA PRO A 345 10.13 3.79 27.89
C PRO A 345 9.71 3.83 29.37
N ALA A 346 10.06 4.88 30.11
CA ALA A 346 9.68 5.05 31.52
C ALA A 346 8.19 5.35 31.68
N VAL A 347 7.58 6.03 30.70
CA VAL A 347 6.17 6.44 30.71
C VAL A 347 5.29 5.44 29.94
N ARG A 348 5.80 4.93 28.82
CA ARG A 348 5.05 4.11 27.86
C ARG A 348 5.83 2.87 27.42
N PRO A 349 6.09 1.93 28.35
CA PRO A 349 6.90 0.76 28.03
C PRO A 349 6.26 -0.15 26.98
N LYS A 350 4.93 -0.09 26.79
CA LYS A 350 4.18 -0.92 25.83
C LYS A 350 4.17 -0.37 24.41
N GLU A 351 4.55 0.88 24.22
CA GLU A 351 4.55 1.62 22.96
C GLU A 351 5.96 2.00 22.48
N GLN A 352 7.03 1.47 23.10
CA GLN A 352 8.42 1.76 22.71
C GLN A 352 8.71 1.52 21.22
N CYS A 353 8.04 0.52 20.63
CA CYS A 353 8.14 0.23 19.20
C CYS A 353 7.55 1.33 18.29
N TRP A 354 6.85 2.34 18.85
CA TRP A 354 6.34 3.47 18.09
C TRP A 354 7.32 4.65 18.06
N ALA A 355 8.48 4.54 18.71
CA ALA A 355 9.57 5.52 18.63
C ALA A 355 10.31 5.39 17.29
N TRP A 356 9.60 5.50 16.17
CA TRP A 356 10.13 5.25 14.84
C TRP A 356 11.27 6.19 14.39
N ARG A 357 11.40 7.35 15.04
CA ARG A 357 12.52 8.30 14.85
C ARG A 357 13.82 7.87 15.56
N SER A 358 13.73 6.86 16.42
CA SER A 358 14.89 6.33 17.12
C SER A 358 15.82 5.53 16.21
N ALA A 359 17.10 5.43 16.54
CA ALA A 359 18.07 4.65 15.78
C ALA A 359 17.74 3.15 15.73
N GLN A 360 17.01 2.64 16.75
CA GLN A 360 16.58 1.25 16.85
C GLN A 360 15.15 1.18 17.42
N LEU A 361 14.39 0.18 17.00
CA LEU A 361 13.09 -0.15 17.61
C LEU A 361 13.27 -1.32 18.57
N PRO A 362 12.95 -1.13 19.86
CA PRO A 362 13.08 -2.18 20.88
C PRO A 362 11.85 -3.10 20.85
N ILE A 363 11.74 -3.95 19.83
CA ILE A 363 10.61 -4.86 19.61
C ILE A 363 10.49 -5.86 20.77
N LEU A 364 11.60 -6.51 21.15
CA LEU A 364 11.62 -7.51 22.21
C LEU A 364 11.24 -6.92 23.57
N ALA A 365 11.79 -5.75 23.92
CA ALA A 365 11.43 -5.05 25.15
C ALA A 365 9.96 -4.60 25.15
N THR A 366 9.45 -4.16 24.01
CA THR A 366 8.02 -3.82 23.85
C THR A 366 7.12 -5.03 24.09
N MET A 367 7.47 -6.18 23.50
CA MET A 367 6.71 -7.42 23.66
C MET A 367 6.68 -7.89 25.12
N ASP A 368 7.82 -7.83 25.78
CA ASP A 368 7.95 -8.19 27.19
C ASP A 368 7.06 -7.27 28.06
N ALA A 369 7.08 -5.97 27.82
CA ALA A 369 6.26 -5.00 28.53
C ALA A 369 4.73 -5.18 28.28
N ARG A 370 4.34 -5.63 27.08
CA ARG A 370 2.94 -5.90 26.71
C ARG A 370 2.40 -7.17 27.33
N GLY A 371 3.26 -8.15 27.59
CA GLY A 371 2.86 -9.49 28.02
C GLY A 371 2.17 -10.29 26.91
N PRO A 372 1.38 -11.34 27.24
CA PRO A 372 0.87 -12.28 26.25
C PRO A 372 -0.18 -11.70 25.29
N ARG A 373 -0.78 -10.55 25.59
CA ARG A 373 -1.77 -9.87 24.76
C ARG A 373 -1.67 -8.36 24.87
N TYR A 374 -1.86 -7.69 23.74
CA TYR A 374 -1.96 -6.23 23.67
C TYR A 374 -3.04 -5.82 22.66
N ASN A 375 -3.99 -4.98 23.07
CA ASN A 375 -5.11 -4.52 22.24
C ASN A 375 -5.87 -5.66 21.52
N GLY A 376 -5.99 -6.82 22.17
CA GLY A 376 -6.68 -7.99 21.61
C GLY A 376 -5.80 -8.89 20.73
N TYR A 377 -4.58 -8.47 20.41
CA TYR A 377 -3.64 -9.26 19.60
C TYR A 377 -2.71 -10.10 20.48
N PRO A 378 -2.45 -11.36 20.08
CA PRO A 378 -1.50 -12.19 20.80
C PRO A 378 -0.08 -11.68 20.55
N ASN A 379 0.67 -11.52 21.64
CA ASN A 379 2.11 -11.30 21.65
C ASN A 379 2.88 -12.61 21.85
N THR A 380 2.20 -13.73 21.65
CA THR A 380 2.74 -15.05 21.93
C THR A 380 3.68 -15.53 20.83
N ALA A 381 4.63 -16.37 21.20
CA ALA A 381 5.54 -17.08 20.30
C ALA A 381 6.44 -16.22 19.42
N GLY A 382 6.66 -14.95 19.79
CA GLY A 382 7.54 -14.06 19.02
C GLY A 382 6.92 -13.50 17.74
N TYR A 383 5.62 -13.56 17.57
CA TYR A 383 4.91 -12.97 16.44
C TYR A 383 4.55 -11.50 16.75
N PHE A 384 5.07 -10.56 15.94
CA PHE A 384 4.92 -9.14 16.11
C PHE A 384 4.68 -8.47 14.75
N GLY A 385 3.89 -7.38 14.71
CA GLY A 385 3.61 -6.63 13.48
C GLY A 385 2.16 -6.70 13.01
N SER A 386 1.35 -7.68 13.49
CA SER A 386 -0.05 -7.85 13.06
C SER A 386 -1.02 -6.78 13.59
N PHE A 387 -0.62 -5.95 14.55
CA PHE A 387 -1.36 -4.77 14.96
C PHE A 387 -1.07 -3.59 14.01
N CYS A 388 -2.10 -2.92 13.48
CA CYS A 388 -1.96 -1.90 12.43
C CYS A 388 -0.98 -0.78 12.78
N MET A 389 -0.97 -0.33 14.05
CA MET A 389 -0.07 0.71 14.53
C MET A 389 1.39 0.26 14.52
N ASP A 390 1.65 -1.00 14.88
CA ASP A 390 3.00 -1.57 14.88
C ASP A 390 3.53 -1.71 13.45
N ALA A 391 2.69 -2.16 12.52
CA ALA A 391 3.06 -2.25 11.11
C ALA A 391 3.43 -0.89 10.52
N VAL A 392 2.64 0.15 10.82
CA VAL A 392 2.94 1.52 10.38
C VAL A 392 4.22 2.04 11.05
N ALA A 393 4.41 1.81 12.35
CA ALA A 393 5.61 2.24 13.08
C ALA A 393 6.90 1.62 12.52
N ILE A 394 6.87 0.30 12.26
CA ILE A 394 8.01 -0.41 11.66
C ILE A 394 8.33 0.16 10.28
N ALA A 395 7.30 0.36 9.43
CA ALA A 395 7.50 0.91 8.09
C ALA A 395 8.09 2.33 8.12
N LEU A 396 7.56 3.21 8.99
CA LEU A 396 8.10 4.56 9.19
C LEU A 396 9.57 4.51 9.64
N HIS A 397 9.87 3.66 10.63
CA HIS A 397 11.24 3.49 11.13
C HIS A 397 12.20 3.02 10.03
N CYS A 398 11.81 2.02 9.24
CA CYS A 398 12.68 1.47 8.21
C CYS A 398 12.99 2.50 7.12
N VAL A 399 12.00 3.29 6.69
CA VAL A 399 12.21 4.36 5.72
C VAL A 399 13.00 5.52 6.32
N HIS A 400 12.73 5.88 7.58
CA HIS A 400 13.46 6.95 8.29
C HIS A 400 14.93 6.62 8.52
N ALA A 401 15.24 5.36 8.83
CA ALA A 401 16.59 4.92 9.22
C ALA A 401 17.47 4.49 8.03
N THR A 402 16.96 4.60 6.78
CA THR A 402 17.67 4.16 5.56
C THR A 402 17.58 5.21 4.46
N THR A 403 18.34 5.02 3.38
CA THR A 403 18.43 5.97 2.27
C THR A 403 18.14 5.34 0.91
N SER A 404 17.59 4.12 0.88
CA SER A 404 17.21 3.44 -0.35
C SER A 404 15.98 2.57 -0.14
N PHE A 405 15.27 2.28 -1.23
CA PHE A 405 14.15 1.34 -1.24
C PHE A 405 14.56 -0.02 -0.64
N VAL A 406 15.66 -0.58 -1.13
CA VAL A 406 16.06 -1.93 -0.79
C VAL A 406 16.52 -2.04 0.66
N ASP A 407 17.24 -1.04 1.18
CA ASP A 407 17.67 -1.04 2.58
C ASP A 407 16.49 -0.92 3.54
N ALA A 408 15.46 -0.13 3.18
CA ALA A 408 14.24 -0.01 3.95
C ALA A 408 13.49 -1.35 4.04
N VAL A 409 13.31 -2.03 2.91
CA VAL A 409 12.64 -3.34 2.85
C VAL A 409 13.46 -4.42 3.55
N GLU A 410 14.79 -4.46 3.34
CA GLU A 410 15.68 -5.42 4.02
C GLU A 410 15.62 -5.27 5.54
N ARG A 411 15.71 -4.02 6.03
CA ARG A 411 15.58 -3.73 7.46
C ARG A 411 14.23 -4.20 8.00
N CYS A 412 13.14 -3.93 7.27
CA CYS A 412 11.78 -4.28 7.66
C CYS A 412 11.58 -5.80 7.78
N VAL A 413 11.93 -6.54 6.74
CA VAL A 413 11.83 -8.02 6.71
C VAL A 413 12.62 -8.65 7.86
N ASN A 414 13.75 -8.07 8.21
CA ASN A 414 14.65 -8.61 9.23
C ASN A 414 14.21 -8.33 10.68
N PHE A 415 13.11 -7.62 10.92
CA PHE A 415 12.41 -7.66 12.21
C PHE A 415 11.68 -8.99 12.41
N ARG A 416 11.33 -9.69 11.33
CA ARG A 416 10.62 -10.98 11.36
C ARG A 416 9.20 -10.85 11.93
N GLY A 417 8.64 -11.93 12.51
CA GLY A 417 7.24 -11.92 12.96
C GLY A 417 6.28 -11.88 11.78
N ASP A 418 5.45 -10.86 11.70
CA ASP A 418 4.53 -10.56 10.59
C ASP A 418 5.23 -9.70 9.51
N CYS A 419 6.34 -10.24 8.99
CA CYS A 419 7.28 -9.44 8.20
C CYS A 419 6.89 -9.29 6.74
N ASP A 420 6.02 -10.11 6.18
CA ASP A 420 5.41 -9.91 4.86
C ASP A 420 4.48 -8.69 4.88
N SER A 421 3.56 -8.64 5.83
CA SER A 421 2.63 -7.51 5.99
C SER A 421 3.37 -6.20 6.33
N THR A 422 4.32 -6.24 7.29
CA THR A 422 5.08 -5.02 7.62
C THR A 422 5.94 -4.55 6.47
N ALA A 423 6.54 -5.50 5.69
CA ALA A 423 7.32 -5.16 4.51
C ALA A 423 6.45 -4.74 3.32
N ALA A 424 5.22 -5.24 3.18
CA ALA A 424 4.26 -4.70 2.22
C ALA A 424 3.92 -3.24 2.54
N VAL A 425 3.70 -2.88 3.81
CA VAL A 425 3.48 -1.48 4.24
C VAL A 425 4.72 -0.63 4.00
N CYS A 426 5.90 -1.13 4.36
CA CYS A 426 7.19 -0.44 4.12
C CYS A 426 7.43 -0.24 2.62
N GLY A 427 7.20 -1.26 1.81
CA GLY A 427 7.37 -1.23 0.37
C GLY A 427 6.46 -0.23 -0.34
N GLN A 428 5.22 -0.03 0.15
CA GLN A 428 4.32 1.02 -0.35
C GLN A 428 4.93 2.41 -0.12
N LEU A 429 5.38 2.69 1.10
CA LEU A 429 5.94 3.99 1.47
C LEU A 429 7.30 4.23 0.78
N ALA A 430 8.22 3.27 0.88
CA ALA A 430 9.53 3.37 0.23
C ALA A 430 9.39 3.48 -1.30
N GLY A 431 8.49 2.70 -1.90
CA GLY A 431 8.21 2.78 -3.33
C GLY A 431 7.62 4.13 -3.76
N ALA A 432 6.77 4.72 -2.92
CA ALA A 432 6.22 6.05 -3.16
C ALA A 432 7.29 7.17 -3.05
N ILE A 433 8.33 6.97 -2.28
CA ILE A 433 9.44 7.94 -2.11
C ILE A 433 10.50 7.76 -3.20
N TYR A 434 10.97 6.53 -3.39
CA TYR A 434 12.13 6.24 -4.24
C TYR A 434 11.78 5.91 -5.69
N GLY A 435 10.52 5.58 -5.98
CA GLY A 435 10.07 5.16 -7.30
C GLY A 435 10.32 3.67 -7.60
N ARG A 436 9.68 3.17 -8.69
CA ARG A 436 9.91 1.82 -9.22
C ARG A 436 11.34 1.63 -9.74
N SER A 437 11.91 2.69 -10.29
CA SER A 437 13.28 2.69 -10.82
C SER A 437 14.34 2.39 -9.76
N ALA A 438 14.05 2.62 -8.47
CA ALA A 438 14.91 2.29 -7.34
C ALA A 438 14.76 0.84 -6.85
N VAL A 439 13.77 0.09 -7.35
CA VAL A 439 13.61 -1.34 -7.00
C VAL A 439 14.64 -2.15 -7.77
N PRO A 440 15.48 -2.97 -7.11
CA PRO A 440 16.50 -3.78 -7.78
C PRO A 440 15.91 -4.68 -8.87
N ALA A 441 16.56 -4.71 -10.05
CA ALA A 441 16.13 -5.52 -11.19
C ALA A 441 15.89 -7.00 -10.86
N PRO A 442 16.73 -7.70 -10.05
CA PRO A 442 16.46 -9.09 -9.67
C PRO A 442 15.13 -9.30 -8.94
N LEU A 443 14.66 -8.31 -8.14
CA LEU A 443 13.37 -8.39 -7.45
C LEU A 443 12.21 -8.16 -8.44
N LEU A 444 12.36 -7.20 -9.35
CA LEU A 444 11.40 -6.96 -10.42
C LEU A 444 11.26 -8.19 -11.34
N ASP A 445 12.37 -8.84 -11.69
CA ASP A 445 12.36 -10.03 -12.56
C ASP A 445 11.70 -11.24 -11.87
N GLN A 446 11.91 -11.40 -10.56
CA GLN A 446 11.22 -12.43 -9.79
C GLN A 446 9.72 -12.19 -9.71
N LEU A 447 9.31 -10.95 -9.43
CA LEU A 447 7.90 -10.59 -9.42
C LEU A 447 7.27 -10.80 -10.79
N ARG A 448 7.94 -10.34 -11.88
CA ARG A 448 7.49 -10.49 -13.27
C ARG A 448 7.25 -11.95 -13.67
N THR A 449 8.00 -12.89 -13.10
CA THR A 449 7.80 -14.32 -13.35
C THR A 449 6.37 -14.76 -13.03
N TRP A 450 5.75 -14.15 -12.01
CA TRP A 450 4.45 -14.55 -11.49
C TRP A 450 3.32 -13.56 -11.80
N ASP A 451 3.63 -12.28 -12.12
CA ASP A 451 2.64 -11.25 -12.40
C ASP A 451 2.68 -10.70 -13.84
N ARG A 452 3.78 -10.95 -14.58
CA ARG A 452 3.99 -10.44 -15.95
C ARG A 452 3.84 -8.93 -16.07
N ASP A 453 4.37 -8.17 -15.11
CA ASP A 453 4.24 -6.72 -14.95
C ASP A 453 2.78 -6.23 -14.73
N GLU A 454 1.85 -7.11 -14.37
CA GLU A 454 0.45 -6.72 -14.12
C GLU A 454 0.28 -5.78 -12.91
N ALA A 455 1.14 -5.84 -11.90
CA ALA A 455 1.15 -4.90 -10.78
C ALA A 455 1.54 -3.49 -11.26
N ALA A 456 2.60 -3.38 -12.05
CA ALA A 456 3.03 -2.13 -12.64
C ALA A 456 1.99 -1.55 -13.63
N LEU A 457 1.34 -2.42 -14.42
CA LEU A 457 0.26 -2.02 -15.32
C LEU A 457 -0.92 -1.40 -14.54
N ARG A 458 -1.36 -2.03 -13.45
CA ARG A 458 -2.43 -1.48 -12.59
C ARG A 458 -2.07 -0.10 -12.05
N ALA A 459 -0.85 0.04 -11.54
CA ALA A 459 -0.36 1.31 -11.02
C ALA A 459 -0.33 2.40 -12.11
N LEU A 460 0.14 2.07 -13.30
CA LEU A 460 0.19 2.99 -14.44
C LEU A 460 -1.21 3.45 -14.86
N LEU A 461 -2.17 2.54 -14.93
CA LEU A 461 -3.56 2.86 -15.27
C LEU A 461 -4.25 3.71 -14.19
N LEU A 462 -3.98 3.45 -12.91
CA LEU A 462 -4.50 4.23 -11.80
C LEU A 462 -3.87 5.63 -11.75
N TRP A 463 -2.57 5.74 -12.03
CA TRP A 463 -1.87 7.02 -12.15
C TRP A 463 -2.48 7.87 -13.28
N ASP A 464 -2.71 7.30 -14.45
CA ASP A 464 -3.36 8.01 -15.55
C ASP A 464 -4.80 8.41 -15.21
N ALA A 465 -5.56 7.52 -14.57
CA ALA A 465 -6.92 7.81 -14.10
C ALA A 465 -6.95 8.97 -13.09
N ALA A 466 -5.92 9.17 -12.26
CA ALA A 466 -5.79 10.30 -11.36
C ALA A 466 -5.62 11.64 -12.11
N HIS A 467 -5.10 11.63 -13.33
CA HIS A 467 -4.98 12.82 -14.19
C HIS A 467 -6.26 13.11 -14.99
N GLY A 468 -7.15 12.13 -15.14
CA GLY A 468 -8.37 12.25 -15.97
C GLY A 468 -9.61 12.81 -15.25
N THR A 469 -9.57 13.15 -13.98
CA THR A 469 -10.75 13.47 -13.16
C THR A 469 -11.44 14.81 -13.48
N SER A 470 -10.91 15.61 -14.43
CA SER A 470 -11.53 16.88 -14.85
C SER A 470 -12.40 16.80 -16.12
N ALA A 471 -12.31 15.74 -16.92
CA ALA A 471 -13.08 15.65 -18.17
C ALA A 471 -13.41 14.19 -18.54
N LYS A 472 -14.56 13.74 -18.21
CA LYS A 472 -15.34 12.61 -18.74
C LYS A 472 -15.86 11.66 -17.66
N LYS A 473 -16.96 12.03 -17.03
CA LYS A 473 -17.88 11.11 -16.34
C LYS A 473 -18.68 10.19 -17.30
N GLU A 474 -18.29 10.05 -18.56
CA GLU A 474 -19.22 9.51 -19.56
C GLU A 474 -18.81 8.22 -20.29
N SER A 475 -17.61 7.65 -20.11
CA SER A 475 -17.19 6.55 -21.00
C SER A 475 -16.96 5.18 -20.35
N LEU A 476 -17.28 4.99 -19.08
CA LEU A 476 -17.21 3.68 -18.42
C LEU A 476 -18.57 3.22 -17.86
N LYS A 477 -19.68 3.72 -18.40
CA LYS A 477 -20.98 3.13 -18.12
C LYS A 477 -21.04 1.77 -18.81
N ARG A 478 -21.28 0.71 -18.03
CA ARG A 478 -21.65 -0.63 -18.53
C ARG A 478 -22.70 -0.48 -19.62
N PRO A 479 -22.64 -1.25 -20.72
CA PRO A 479 -23.81 -1.41 -21.59
C PRO A 479 -24.97 -1.89 -20.71
N ARG A 480 -26.08 -1.19 -20.72
CA ARG A 480 -27.33 -1.72 -20.20
C ARG A 480 -27.79 -2.72 -21.25
N ASP A 481 -27.83 -3.98 -20.87
CA ASP A 481 -28.53 -4.99 -21.65
C ASP A 481 -30.00 -4.54 -21.81
N GLU A 482 -30.43 -4.34 -23.07
CA GLU A 482 -31.83 -4.25 -23.47
C GLU A 482 -32.43 -5.64 -23.58
#